data_3e296e4f6fb15d23c2f90a2222365591
#
_entry.id   3e296e4f6fb15d23c2f90a2222365591
#
_cell.length_a   1.000
_cell.length_b   1.000
_cell.length_c   1.000
_cell.angle_alpha   90.00
_cell.angle_beta   90.00
_cell.angle_gamma   90.00
#
_symmetry.space_group_name_H-M   'P 1'
#
loop_
_entity.id
_entity.type
_entity.pdbx_description
1 polymer ?
#
loop_
_entity_poly.entity_id
_entity_poly.type
_entity_poly.pdbx_seq_one_letter_code
_entity_poly.pdbx_strand_id
1 'polypeptide(L)'
;MSRHFTAFLALACAAALLAPASASAAAKPAAEVDCAQVKCIALTFDDGPGQYAGTLLDTFKKYDAKATFFLEGQYVKSRPAFARRMAKEGHELGNHSYSHRNFLDLEPASIRSEIQKTQDMIKQVTGVTPKLLRPPYGLSDVSTTEAATEFEMPIILWSAGSHDWDSRNEESIKKQVLEVAERDGIILMHDWVKQTVDVMPSIVKTLQSRGYHLVTVSTLVKGQDLQPGDVFPVPDGWT
;
A
#
# COMPACT_ATOMS: atom_id res chain seq x y z
N MET A 1 12.40 48.68 -80.38
CA MET A 1 11.16 48.63 -79.54
C MET A 1 11.35 47.59 -78.50
N SER A 2 11.81 48.03 -77.34
CA SER A 2 12.14 47.15 -76.22
C SER A 2 11.16 47.40 -75.03
N ARG A 3 10.38 46.42 -74.68
CA ARG A 3 9.43 46.50 -73.56
C ARG A 3 10.07 45.86 -72.33
N HIS A 4 10.35 46.67 -71.32
CA HIS A 4 10.80 46.19 -69.97
C HIS A 4 9.60 45.76 -69.15
N PHE A 5 9.57 44.51 -68.72
CA PHE A 5 8.62 44.01 -67.72
C PHE A 5 9.27 44.07 -66.35
N THR A 6 8.73 44.92 -65.52
CA THR A 6 9.14 45.02 -64.11
C THR A 6 8.30 44.00 -63.26
N ALA A 7 8.93 43.03 -62.69
CA ALA A 7 8.28 42.08 -61.74
C ALA A 7 8.29 42.65 -60.33
N PHE A 8 7.13 42.84 -59.74
CA PHE A 8 6.94 43.18 -58.34
C PHE A 8 6.96 41.89 -57.50
N LEU A 9 7.96 41.80 -56.59
CA LEU A 9 8.06 40.71 -55.60
C LEU A 9 7.29 41.13 -54.36
N ALA A 10 6.15 40.47 -54.09
CA ALA A 10 5.36 40.68 -52.88
C ALA A 10 5.93 39.80 -51.74
N LEU A 11 6.50 40.47 -50.71
CA LEU A 11 7.02 39.84 -49.50
C LEU A 11 5.87 39.60 -48.53
N ALA A 12 5.41 38.34 -48.37
CA ALA A 12 4.41 37.97 -47.38
C ALA A 12 5.07 37.73 -46.03
N CYS A 13 4.90 38.63 -45.05
CA CYS A 13 5.26 38.43 -43.65
C CYS A 13 4.25 37.48 -42.99
N ALA A 14 4.66 36.25 -42.71
CA ALA A 14 3.89 35.34 -41.88
C ALA A 14 4.21 35.66 -40.38
N ALA A 15 3.24 36.27 -39.68
CA ALA A 15 3.30 36.45 -38.22
C ALA A 15 2.97 35.12 -37.54
N ALA A 16 3.95 34.47 -36.99
CA ALA A 16 3.76 33.29 -36.13
C ALA A 16 3.20 33.73 -34.76
N LEU A 17 1.94 33.42 -34.49
CA LEU A 17 1.31 33.57 -33.18
C LEU A 17 1.86 32.49 -32.24
N LEU A 18 2.79 32.85 -31.37
CA LEU A 18 3.22 32.02 -30.23
C LEU A 18 2.09 32.03 -29.18
N ALA A 19 1.34 30.91 -29.12
CA ALA A 19 0.43 30.68 -28.01
C ALA A 19 1.22 30.46 -26.70
N PRO A 20 0.85 31.12 -25.60
CA PRO A 20 1.52 30.87 -24.33
C PRO A 20 1.25 29.43 -23.88
N ALA A 21 2.32 28.66 -23.64
CA ALA A 21 2.23 27.35 -23.02
C ALA A 21 1.70 27.53 -21.58
N SER A 22 0.50 27.05 -21.32
CA SER A 22 -0.06 27.00 -19.97
C SER A 22 0.84 26.09 -19.13
N ALA A 23 1.64 26.66 -18.23
CA ALA A 23 2.37 25.93 -17.23
C ALA A 23 1.34 25.24 -16.30
N SER A 24 1.22 23.90 -16.43
CA SER A 24 0.49 23.08 -15.48
C SER A 24 1.16 23.26 -14.12
N ALA A 25 0.49 23.93 -13.20
CA ALA A 25 0.97 24.03 -11.82
C ALA A 25 1.04 22.59 -11.26
N ALA A 26 2.25 22.11 -11.01
CA ALA A 26 2.47 20.85 -10.30
C ALA A 26 1.76 20.98 -8.94
N ALA A 27 0.80 20.10 -8.68
CA ALA A 27 0.12 20.06 -7.39
C ALA A 27 1.18 19.90 -6.29
N LYS A 28 1.17 20.81 -5.31
CA LYS A 28 2.04 20.74 -4.14
C LYS A 28 1.84 19.37 -3.51
N PRO A 29 2.90 18.60 -3.19
CA PRO A 29 2.75 17.33 -2.49
C PRO A 29 1.92 17.57 -1.24
N ALA A 30 0.92 16.74 -0.98
CA ALA A 30 0.17 16.78 0.27
C ALA A 30 1.19 16.70 1.42
N ALA A 31 1.03 17.56 2.43
CA ALA A 31 1.94 17.53 3.58
C ALA A 31 1.89 16.13 4.19
N GLU A 32 3.07 15.55 4.38
CA GLU A 32 3.20 14.23 5.01
C GLU A 32 2.61 14.29 6.42
N VAL A 33 1.77 13.29 6.78
CA VAL A 33 1.15 13.22 8.10
C VAL A 33 2.22 12.90 9.15
N ASP A 34 2.32 13.73 10.18
CA ASP A 34 3.22 13.52 11.32
C ASP A 34 2.47 12.85 12.47
N CYS A 35 2.62 11.55 12.62
CA CYS A 35 1.93 10.75 13.64
C CYS A 35 2.38 11.07 15.08
N ALA A 36 3.53 11.75 15.26
CA ALA A 36 3.90 12.26 16.57
C ALA A 36 2.96 13.39 17.03
N GLN A 37 2.39 14.14 16.09
CA GLN A 37 1.52 15.29 16.37
C GLN A 37 0.03 14.98 16.27
N VAL A 38 -0.35 13.99 15.45
CA VAL A 38 -1.76 13.65 15.20
C VAL A 38 -2.04 12.18 15.55
N LYS A 39 -3.32 11.83 15.64
CA LYS A 39 -3.78 10.48 15.97
C LYS A 39 -3.80 9.62 14.70
N CYS A 40 -2.80 8.78 14.52
CA CYS A 40 -2.70 7.88 13.36
C CYS A 40 -3.25 6.48 13.67
N ILE A 41 -3.62 5.78 12.59
CA ILE A 41 -3.93 4.35 12.58
C ILE A 41 -3.59 3.77 11.21
N ALA A 42 -3.01 2.56 11.16
CA ALA A 42 -2.76 1.83 9.93
C ALA A 42 -3.76 0.70 9.73
N LEU A 43 -4.58 0.79 8.69
CA LEU A 43 -5.41 -0.32 8.25
C LEU A 43 -4.58 -1.17 7.28
N THR A 44 -4.43 -2.46 7.57
CA THR A 44 -3.60 -3.37 6.78
C THR A 44 -4.43 -4.54 6.25
N PHE A 45 -4.09 -4.98 5.02
CA PHE A 45 -4.82 -6.03 4.32
C PHE A 45 -3.85 -7.10 3.84
N ASP A 46 -4.08 -8.33 4.28
CA ASP A 46 -3.27 -9.49 3.95
C ASP A 46 -3.90 -10.34 2.84
N ASP A 47 -3.13 -11.26 2.26
CA ASP A 47 -3.53 -12.24 1.25
C ASP A 47 -3.99 -11.64 -0.09
N GLY A 48 -3.70 -10.37 -0.33
CA GLY A 48 -4.12 -9.69 -1.55
C GLY A 48 -3.14 -9.83 -2.73
N PRO A 49 -3.48 -9.21 -3.88
CA PRO A 49 -4.72 -8.49 -4.16
C PRO A 49 -5.95 -9.39 -4.21
N GLY A 50 -6.94 -9.10 -3.39
CA GLY A 50 -8.21 -9.82 -3.39
C GLY A 50 -9.11 -9.46 -4.58
N GLN A 51 -10.16 -10.24 -4.79
CA GLN A 51 -11.13 -10.00 -5.87
C GLN A 51 -11.94 -8.71 -5.68
N TYR A 52 -12.05 -8.21 -4.46
CA TYR A 52 -12.80 -6.99 -4.12
C TYR A 52 -11.89 -5.76 -3.93
N ALA A 53 -10.58 -5.90 -4.16
CA ALA A 53 -9.60 -4.82 -4.00
C ALA A 53 -9.99 -3.53 -4.76
N GLY A 54 -10.61 -3.66 -5.94
CA GLY A 54 -11.06 -2.49 -6.72
C GLY A 54 -12.03 -1.60 -5.96
N THR A 55 -13.07 -2.19 -5.34
CA THR A 55 -14.08 -1.48 -4.53
C THR A 55 -13.47 -0.90 -3.25
N LEU A 56 -12.55 -1.63 -2.63
CA LEU A 56 -11.80 -1.15 -1.46
C LEU A 56 -10.98 0.10 -1.78
N LEU A 57 -10.25 0.08 -2.89
CA LEU A 57 -9.46 1.22 -3.35
C LEU A 57 -10.33 2.44 -3.70
N ASP A 58 -11.53 2.24 -4.28
CA ASP A 58 -12.50 3.33 -4.50
C ASP A 58 -12.90 3.99 -3.18
N THR A 59 -13.06 3.19 -2.12
CA THR A 59 -13.35 3.70 -0.77
C THR A 59 -12.20 4.54 -0.25
N PHE A 60 -10.97 4.04 -0.24
CA PHE A 60 -9.82 4.80 0.25
C PHE A 60 -9.60 6.10 -0.53
N LYS A 61 -9.76 6.07 -1.85
CA LYS A 61 -9.69 7.25 -2.70
C LYS A 61 -10.75 8.29 -2.34
N LYS A 62 -12.01 7.85 -2.11
CA LYS A 62 -13.12 8.73 -1.75
C LYS A 62 -12.88 9.47 -0.44
N TYR A 63 -12.24 8.83 0.53
CA TYR A 63 -12.00 9.37 1.87
C TYR A 63 -10.60 9.95 2.05
N ASP A 64 -9.79 10.03 0.97
CA ASP A 64 -8.38 10.45 1.00
C ASP A 64 -7.58 9.72 2.08
N ALA A 65 -7.76 8.41 2.18
CA ALA A 65 -7.14 7.56 3.18
C ALA A 65 -6.10 6.64 2.53
N LYS A 66 -5.09 6.24 3.30
CA LYS A 66 -4.06 5.30 2.88
C LYS A 66 -4.12 4.03 3.70
N ALA A 67 -3.60 2.95 3.13
CA ALA A 67 -3.54 1.63 3.75
C ALA A 67 -2.24 0.92 3.32
N THR A 68 -1.89 -0.16 4.02
CA THR A 68 -0.80 -1.05 3.63
C THR A 68 -1.37 -2.40 3.23
N PHE A 69 -0.92 -2.93 2.09
CA PHE A 69 -1.34 -4.22 1.55
C PHE A 69 -0.15 -5.18 1.58
N PHE A 70 -0.23 -6.23 2.38
CA PHE A 70 0.74 -7.33 2.38
C PHE A 70 0.30 -8.36 1.35
N LEU A 71 1.01 -8.37 0.22
CA LEU A 71 0.57 -9.07 -0.98
C LEU A 71 1.24 -10.42 -1.14
N GLU A 72 0.46 -11.44 -1.53
CA GLU A 72 0.99 -12.70 -2.00
C GLU A 72 1.43 -12.62 -3.46
N GLY A 73 2.65 -13.09 -3.75
CA GLY A 73 3.20 -13.05 -5.11
C GLY A 73 2.32 -13.75 -6.15
N GLN A 74 1.67 -14.87 -5.79
CA GLN A 74 0.75 -15.58 -6.67
C GLN A 74 -0.48 -14.75 -7.07
N TYR A 75 -1.02 -13.92 -6.17
CA TYR A 75 -2.16 -13.07 -6.48
C TYR A 75 -1.75 -11.77 -7.17
N VAL A 76 -0.56 -11.24 -6.91
CA VAL A 76 0.02 -10.17 -7.73
C VAL A 76 0.15 -10.62 -9.19
N LYS A 77 0.62 -11.85 -9.42
CA LYS A 77 0.71 -12.45 -10.76
C LYS A 77 -0.66 -12.59 -11.43
N SER A 78 -1.67 -13.05 -10.70
CA SER A 78 -3.00 -13.31 -11.27
C SER A 78 -3.89 -12.06 -11.38
N ARG A 79 -3.64 -11.03 -10.55
CA ARG A 79 -4.43 -9.78 -10.48
C ARG A 79 -3.56 -8.53 -10.56
N PRO A 80 -2.66 -8.41 -11.55
CA PRO A 80 -1.64 -7.34 -11.60
C PRO A 80 -2.23 -5.93 -11.69
N ALA A 81 -3.45 -5.79 -12.20
CA ALA A 81 -4.10 -4.48 -12.32
C ALA A 81 -4.38 -3.85 -10.95
N PHE A 82 -4.76 -4.65 -9.95
CA PHE A 82 -5.02 -4.14 -8.61
C PHE A 82 -3.72 -3.74 -7.89
N ALA A 83 -2.65 -4.56 -7.98
CA ALA A 83 -1.36 -4.20 -7.41
C ALA A 83 -0.80 -2.89 -8.00
N ARG A 84 -0.89 -2.71 -9.33
CA ARG A 84 -0.52 -1.43 -9.98
C ARG A 84 -1.36 -0.26 -9.47
N ARG A 85 -2.66 -0.49 -9.26
CA ARG A 85 -3.56 0.55 -8.77
C ARG A 85 -3.24 0.93 -7.33
N MET A 86 -2.98 -0.04 -6.44
CA MET A 86 -2.55 0.18 -5.06
C MET A 86 -1.32 1.09 -5.01
N ALA A 87 -0.26 0.74 -5.77
CA ALA A 87 0.96 1.54 -5.84
C ALA A 87 0.71 2.95 -6.39
N LYS A 88 -0.05 3.06 -7.50
CA LYS A 88 -0.35 4.36 -8.16
C LYS A 88 -1.15 5.30 -7.26
N GLU A 89 -2.04 4.78 -6.42
CA GLU A 89 -2.88 5.55 -5.50
C GLU A 89 -2.16 5.85 -4.17
N GLY A 90 -0.88 5.47 -4.05
CA GLY A 90 -0.03 5.80 -2.90
C GLY A 90 -0.31 4.96 -1.67
N HIS A 91 -0.84 3.76 -1.85
CA HIS A 91 -0.87 2.75 -0.81
C HIS A 91 0.49 2.07 -0.69
N GLU A 92 0.81 1.57 0.49
CA GLU A 92 2.04 0.83 0.71
C GLU A 92 1.86 -0.64 0.36
N LEU A 93 2.89 -1.24 -0.24
CA LEU A 93 2.93 -2.65 -0.59
C LEU A 93 3.97 -3.35 0.29
N GLY A 94 3.54 -4.35 1.03
CA GLY A 94 4.37 -5.25 1.80
C GLY A 94 4.44 -6.64 1.15
N ASN A 95 5.43 -7.43 1.57
CA ASN A 95 5.64 -8.81 1.16
C ASN A 95 4.90 -9.75 2.11
N HIS A 96 4.04 -10.65 1.56
CA HIS A 96 3.32 -11.67 2.34
C HIS A 96 3.60 -13.09 1.85
N SER A 97 4.85 -13.39 1.48
CA SER A 97 5.26 -14.61 0.81
C SER A 97 4.66 -14.80 -0.60
N TYR A 98 5.07 -15.83 -1.31
CA TYR A 98 4.55 -16.11 -2.65
C TYR A 98 3.25 -16.92 -2.61
N SER A 99 3.17 -17.92 -1.73
CA SER A 99 2.10 -18.92 -1.72
C SER A 99 1.45 -19.14 -0.34
N HIS A 100 1.68 -18.24 0.60
CA HIS A 100 1.12 -18.25 1.96
C HIS A 100 1.42 -19.54 2.75
N ARG A 101 2.61 -20.13 2.54
CA ARG A 101 3.05 -21.28 3.35
C ARG A 101 3.51 -20.80 4.73
N ASN A 102 3.19 -21.57 5.77
CA ASN A 102 3.71 -21.30 7.10
C ASN A 102 5.24 -21.43 7.09
N PHE A 103 5.95 -20.37 7.44
CA PHE A 103 7.41 -20.33 7.41
C PHE A 103 8.07 -21.27 8.42
N LEU A 104 7.38 -21.57 9.52
CA LEU A 104 7.88 -22.53 10.52
C LEU A 104 7.97 -23.97 9.97
N ASP A 105 7.25 -24.28 8.88
CA ASP A 105 7.25 -25.58 8.24
C ASP A 105 8.23 -25.65 7.04
N LEU A 106 9.05 -24.60 6.85
CA LEU A 106 9.93 -24.45 5.69
C LEU A 106 11.42 -24.48 6.08
N GLU A 107 12.21 -25.09 5.23
CA GLU A 107 13.66 -24.91 5.26
C GLU A 107 14.04 -23.44 4.94
N PRO A 108 15.11 -22.89 5.52
CA PRO A 108 15.52 -21.50 5.34
C PRO A 108 15.63 -21.06 3.88
N ALA A 109 16.13 -21.93 2.99
CA ALA A 109 16.22 -21.64 1.57
C ALA A 109 14.84 -21.48 0.90
N SER A 110 13.82 -22.19 1.39
CA SER A 110 12.45 -22.07 0.92
C SER A 110 11.80 -20.77 1.39
N ILE A 111 12.06 -20.33 2.63
CA ILE A 111 11.61 -19.03 3.14
C ILE A 111 12.17 -17.91 2.26
N ARG A 112 13.47 -17.89 2.00
CA ARG A 112 14.11 -16.93 1.10
C ARG A 112 13.50 -16.94 -0.30
N SER A 113 13.21 -18.12 -0.83
CA SER A 113 12.58 -18.28 -2.16
C SER A 113 11.15 -17.69 -2.20
N GLU A 114 10.35 -17.88 -1.15
CA GLU A 114 9.01 -17.30 -1.02
C GLU A 114 9.07 -15.77 -0.99
N ILE A 115 9.98 -15.21 -0.21
CA ILE A 115 10.18 -13.76 -0.10
C ILE A 115 10.68 -13.19 -1.44
N GLN A 116 11.75 -13.77 -2.02
CA GLN A 116 12.36 -13.27 -3.26
C GLN A 116 11.36 -13.27 -4.42
N LYS A 117 10.63 -14.37 -4.63
CA LYS A 117 9.65 -14.46 -5.71
C LYS A 117 8.56 -13.38 -5.60
N THR A 118 8.18 -13.04 -4.38
CA THR A 118 7.18 -12.00 -4.13
C THR A 118 7.74 -10.61 -4.37
N GLN A 119 8.97 -10.33 -3.88
CA GLN A 119 9.68 -9.09 -4.16
C GLN A 119 9.79 -8.83 -5.66
N ASP A 120 10.25 -9.84 -6.41
CA ASP A 120 10.42 -9.76 -7.86
C ASP A 120 9.09 -9.54 -8.57
N MET A 121 8.04 -10.25 -8.15
CA MET A 121 6.71 -10.13 -8.74
C MET A 121 6.10 -8.74 -8.50
N ILE A 122 6.15 -8.23 -7.28
CA ILE A 122 5.63 -6.89 -6.97
C ILE A 122 6.43 -5.83 -7.73
N LYS A 123 7.76 -5.91 -7.71
CA LYS A 123 8.63 -4.98 -8.45
C LYS A 123 8.37 -5.02 -9.95
N GLN A 124 8.26 -6.20 -10.55
CA GLN A 124 7.97 -6.36 -11.98
C GLN A 124 6.63 -5.74 -12.37
N VAL A 125 5.61 -5.90 -11.54
CA VAL A 125 4.24 -5.46 -11.85
C VAL A 125 4.04 -3.97 -11.57
N THR A 126 4.63 -3.45 -10.50
CA THR A 126 4.33 -2.11 -9.97
C THR A 126 5.50 -1.12 -10.05
N GLY A 127 6.72 -1.59 -10.23
CA GLY A 127 7.95 -0.81 -10.09
C GLY A 127 8.38 -0.59 -8.64
N VAL A 128 7.57 -0.98 -7.65
CA VAL A 128 7.84 -0.81 -6.21
C VAL A 128 8.51 -2.07 -5.66
N THR A 129 9.59 -1.90 -4.90
CA THR A 129 10.19 -2.98 -4.10
C THR A 129 9.67 -2.85 -2.67
N PRO A 130 8.90 -3.83 -2.15
CA PRO A 130 8.44 -3.82 -0.77
C PRO A 130 9.57 -3.66 0.24
N LYS A 131 9.31 -2.94 1.31
CA LYS A 131 10.27 -2.69 2.40
C LYS A 131 9.79 -3.27 3.74
N LEU A 132 8.64 -3.93 3.74
CA LEU A 132 8.04 -4.55 4.90
C LEU A 132 7.73 -6.02 4.58
N LEU A 133 7.99 -6.90 5.54
CA LEU A 133 7.59 -8.31 5.50
C LEU A 133 6.52 -8.55 6.55
N ARG A 134 5.47 -9.27 6.20
CA ARG A 134 4.57 -9.93 7.16
C ARG A 134 4.57 -11.41 6.84
N PRO A 135 5.11 -12.27 7.71
CA PRO A 135 5.07 -13.70 7.47
C PRO A 135 3.64 -14.23 7.56
N PRO A 136 3.28 -15.28 6.78
CA PRO A 136 1.99 -15.93 6.89
C PRO A 136 1.66 -16.32 8.34
N TYR A 137 0.40 -16.12 8.73
CA TYR A 137 -0.12 -16.37 10.10
C TYR A 137 0.52 -15.50 11.20
N GLY A 138 1.42 -14.56 10.86
CA GLY A 138 2.20 -13.79 11.84
C GLY A 138 3.27 -14.61 12.56
N LEU A 139 3.55 -15.82 12.08
CA LEU A 139 4.50 -16.73 12.73
C LEU A 139 5.92 -16.52 12.18
N SER A 140 6.87 -16.35 13.07
CA SER A 140 8.28 -16.18 12.71
C SER A 140 9.21 -16.86 13.73
N ASP A 141 10.37 -17.27 13.25
CA ASP A 141 11.47 -17.84 14.01
C ASP A 141 12.80 -17.18 13.59
N VAL A 142 13.91 -17.72 14.08
CA VAL A 142 15.25 -17.25 13.73
C VAL A 142 15.48 -17.27 12.21
N SER A 143 15.04 -18.33 11.53
CA SER A 143 15.21 -18.44 10.06
C SER A 143 14.41 -17.38 9.30
N THR A 144 13.24 -17.02 9.82
CA THR A 144 12.40 -15.95 9.26
C THR A 144 13.04 -14.57 9.46
N THR A 145 13.58 -14.30 10.66
CA THR A 145 14.23 -13.01 10.96
C THR A 145 15.56 -12.86 10.21
N GLU A 146 16.34 -13.93 10.05
CA GLU A 146 17.53 -13.93 9.21
C GLU A 146 17.19 -13.62 7.73
N ALA A 147 16.15 -14.27 7.18
CA ALA A 147 15.70 -13.99 5.84
C ALA A 147 15.21 -12.54 5.70
N ALA A 148 14.41 -12.04 6.64
CA ALA A 148 13.96 -10.63 6.64
C ALA A 148 15.15 -9.66 6.65
N THR A 149 16.20 -9.96 7.44
CA THR A 149 17.43 -9.17 7.49
C THR A 149 18.15 -9.16 6.14
N GLU A 150 18.28 -10.29 5.46
CA GLU A 150 18.90 -10.39 4.13
C GLU A 150 18.15 -9.54 3.07
N PHE A 151 16.82 -9.44 3.20
CA PHE A 151 15.99 -8.62 2.29
C PHE A 151 15.81 -7.17 2.78
N GLU A 152 16.53 -6.75 3.81
CA GLU A 152 16.47 -5.40 4.39
C GLU A 152 15.06 -4.98 4.80
N MET A 153 14.28 -5.89 5.41
CA MET A 153 12.92 -5.66 5.84
C MET A 153 12.72 -5.91 7.34
N PRO A 154 12.08 -5.01 8.09
CA PRO A 154 11.45 -5.35 9.35
C PRO A 154 10.23 -6.26 9.12
N ILE A 155 9.91 -7.05 10.13
CA ILE A 155 8.72 -7.89 10.19
C ILE A 155 7.61 -7.09 10.88
N ILE A 156 6.51 -6.87 10.17
CA ILE A 156 5.37 -6.10 10.67
C ILE A 156 4.20 -7.03 10.99
N LEU A 157 3.86 -7.10 12.25
CA LEU A 157 2.66 -7.79 12.74
C LEU A 157 1.48 -6.81 12.86
N TRP A 158 0.58 -7.02 13.81
CA TRP A 158 -0.58 -6.18 14.07
C TRP A 158 -0.81 -6.05 15.56
N SER A 159 -1.37 -4.92 16.00
CA SER A 159 -1.78 -4.72 17.40
C SER A 159 -3.16 -5.33 17.66
N ALA A 160 -4.01 -5.44 16.61
CA ALA A 160 -5.32 -6.06 16.72
C ALA A 160 -5.82 -6.57 15.37
N GLY A 161 -6.72 -7.56 15.40
CA GLY A 161 -7.35 -8.14 14.22
C GLY A 161 -8.85 -7.88 14.16
N SER A 162 -9.39 -7.81 12.95
CA SER A 162 -10.82 -7.68 12.70
C SER A 162 -11.60 -8.99 12.83
N HIS A 163 -10.92 -10.13 12.80
CA HIS A 163 -11.49 -11.48 12.70
C HIS A 163 -12.45 -11.63 11.50
N ASP A 164 -12.21 -10.90 10.41
CA ASP A 164 -13.08 -10.83 9.24
C ASP A 164 -13.13 -12.16 8.46
N TRP A 165 -12.00 -12.85 8.36
CA TRP A 165 -11.86 -14.14 7.68
C TRP A 165 -12.74 -15.25 8.30
N ASP A 166 -13.03 -15.15 9.61
CA ASP A 166 -13.83 -16.11 10.37
C ASP A 166 -15.30 -15.66 10.46
N SER A 167 -15.54 -14.45 10.95
CA SER A 167 -16.91 -13.95 11.22
C SER A 167 -17.73 -13.72 9.95
N ARG A 168 -17.11 -13.21 8.89
CA ARG A 168 -17.75 -12.82 7.62
C ARG A 168 -19.06 -12.06 7.79
N ASN A 169 -19.12 -11.23 8.83
CA ASN A 169 -20.30 -10.47 9.21
C ASN A 169 -19.94 -8.98 9.32
N GLU A 170 -20.59 -8.13 8.54
CA GLU A 170 -20.31 -6.70 8.45
C GLU A 170 -20.37 -5.97 9.80
N GLU A 171 -21.43 -6.22 10.59
CA GLU A 171 -21.60 -5.57 11.89
C GLU A 171 -20.55 -6.04 12.90
N SER A 172 -20.22 -7.34 12.89
CA SER A 172 -19.17 -7.91 13.74
C SER A 172 -17.79 -7.31 13.39
N ILE A 173 -17.44 -7.27 12.09
CA ILE A 173 -16.18 -6.71 11.60
C ILE A 173 -16.07 -5.23 11.97
N LYS A 174 -17.12 -4.44 11.69
CA LYS A 174 -17.15 -3.03 12.02
C LYS A 174 -17.01 -2.80 13.52
N LYS A 175 -17.79 -3.53 14.32
CA LYS A 175 -17.73 -3.43 15.78
C LYS A 175 -16.31 -3.71 16.27
N GLN A 176 -15.74 -4.86 15.87
CA GLN A 176 -14.41 -5.28 16.27
C GLN A 176 -13.34 -4.23 15.91
N VAL A 177 -13.29 -3.78 14.65
CA VAL A 177 -12.32 -2.76 14.21
C VAL A 177 -12.45 -1.45 15.00
N LEU A 178 -13.69 -1.00 15.26
CA LEU A 178 -13.93 0.27 15.96
C LEU A 178 -13.71 0.19 17.48
N GLU A 179 -13.82 -1.00 18.08
CA GLU A 179 -13.52 -1.26 19.50
C GLU A 179 -12.02 -1.37 19.76
N VAL A 180 -11.26 -2.03 18.86
CA VAL A 180 -9.81 -2.20 19.01
C VAL A 180 -9.00 -1.03 18.44
N ALA A 181 -9.66 -0.04 17.82
CA ALA A 181 -8.99 1.11 17.24
C ALA A 181 -8.38 2.00 18.33
N GLU A 182 -7.07 2.06 18.34
CA GLU A 182 -6.27 2.89 19.25
C GLU A 182 -5.27 3.75 18.46
N ARG A 183 -4.68 4.75 19.12
CA ARG A 183 -3.62 5.57 18.54
C ARG A 183 -2.43 4.68 18.20
N ASP A 184 -1.90 4.85 17.00
CA ASP A 184 -0.76 4.14 16.45
C ASP A 184 -0.97 2.62 16.32
N GLY A 185 -2.24 2.17 16.32
CA GLY A 185 -2.63 0.79 16.10
C GLY A 185 -2.43 0.36 14.65
N ILE A 186 -2.09 -0.92 14.47
CA ILE A 186 -2.03 -1.63 13.18
C ILE A 186 -3.12 -2.68 13.18
N ILE A 187 -4.11 -2.54 12.31
CA ILE A 187 -5.28 -3.43 12.26
C ILE A 187 -5.17 -4.40 11.10
N LEU A 188 -5.24 -5.70 11.39
CA LEU A 188 -5.27 -6.77 10.39
C LEU A 188 -6.66 -6.99 9.84
N MET A 189 -6.78 -7.00 8.52
CA MET A 189 -7.96 -7.34 7.72
C MET A 189 -7.55 -8.05 6.43
N HIS A 190 -8.55 -8.41 5.60
CA HIS A 190 -8.33 -9.04 4.31
C HIS A 190 -9.20 -8.41 3.21
N ASP A 191 -8.61 -8.11 2.06
CA ASP A 191 -9.29 -7.47 0.92
C ASP A 191 -10.06 -8.47 0.03
N TRP A 192 -9.93 -9.78 0.29
CA TRP A 192 -10.71 -10.83 -0.34
C TRP A 192 -12.01 -11.16 0.40
N VAL A 193 -12.19 -10.65 1.63
CA VAL A 193 -13.42 -10.80 2.40
C VAL A 193 -14.41 -9.71 1.97
N LYS A 194 -15.50 -10.12 1.32
CA LYS A 194 -16.50 -9.18 0.79
C LYS A 194 -17.07 -8.26 1.86
N GLN A 195 -17.42 -8.81 3.01
CA GLN A 195 -18.02 -8.07 4.13
C GLN A 195 -17.11 -6.98 4.67
N THR A 196 -15.78 -7.23 4.71
CA THR A 196 -14.79 -6.22 5.08
C THR A 196 -14.84 -5.04 4.11
N VAL A 197 -14.87 -5.35 2.81
CA VAL A 197 -14.90 -4.32 1.76
C VAL A 197 -16.22 -3.54 1.79
N ASP A 198 -17.35 -4.22 1.96
CA ASP A 198 -18.67 -3.59 1.99
C ASP A 198 -18.83 -2.63 3.18
N VAL A 199 -18.29 -2.98 4.36
CA VAL A 199 -18.42 -2.15 5.58
C VAL A 199 -17.34 -1.06 5.68
N MET A 200 -16.28 -1.12 4.86
CA MET A 200 -15.14 -0.21 4.93
C MET A 200 -15.50 1.28 4.84
N PRO A 201 -16.44 1.73 3.98
CA PRO A 201 -16.85 3.14 3.96
C PRO A 201 -17.33 3.65 5.33
N SER A 202 -18.04 2.80 6.08
CA SER A 202 -18.53 3.14 7.43
C SER A 202 -17.38 3.17 8.46
N ILE A 203 -16.44 2.21 8.37
CA ILE A 203 -15.26 2.16 9.25
C ILE A 203 -14.40 3.40 9.05
N VAL A 204 -14.00 3.69 7.81
CA VAL A 204 -13.14 4.84 7.48
C VAL A 204 -13.77 6.16 7.94
N LYS A 205 -15.05 6.38 7.60
CA LYS A 205 -15.79 7.59 8.03
C LYS A 205 -15.82 7.73 9.55
N THR A 206 -16.05 6.63 10.27
CA THR A 206 -16.11 6.66 11.74
C THR A 206 -14.74 6.93 12.35
N LEU A 207 -13.68 6.29 11.86
CA LEU A 207 -12.31 6.53 12.34
C LEU A 207 -11.90 7.99 12.10
N GLN A 208 -12.16 8.53 10.91
CA GLN A 208 -11.89 9.94 10.62
C GLN A 208 -12.69 10.88 11.53
N SER A 209 -13.97 10.59 11.82
CA SER A 209 -14.79 11.38 12.76
C SER A 209 -14.28 11.32 14.20
N ARG A 210 -13.55 10.27 14.58
CA ARG A 210 -12.86 10.11 15.86
C ARG A 210 -11.47 10.78 15.87
N GLY A 211 -11.10 11.50 14.79
CA GLY A 211 -9.84 12.22 14.65
C GLY A 211 -8.66 11.37 14.22
N TYR A 212 -8.87 10.13 13.73
CA TYR A 212 -7.79 9.33 13.19
C TYR A 212 -7.41 9.75 11.78
N HIS A 213 -6.10 9.83 11.53
CA HIS A 213 -5.50 9.87 10.20
C HIS A 213 -5.17 8.42 9.79
N LEU A 214 -5.75 7.97 8.67
CA LEU A 214 -5.49 6.64 8.14
C LEU A 214 -4.26 6.70 7.24
N VAL A 215 -3.19 6.08 7.70
CA VAL A 215 -1.86 6.17 7.09
C VAL A 215 -1.31 4.79 6.73
N THR A 216 -0.20 4.75 5.99
CA THR A 216 0.56 3.53 5.77
C THR A 216 1.35 3.12 7.03
N VAL A 217 1.76 1.85 7.12
CA VAL A 217 2.61 1.39 8.24
C VAL A 217 3.91 2.19 8.30
N SER A 218 4.60 2.40 7.16
CA SER A 218 5.84 3.19 7.15
C SER A 218 5.65 4.63 7.63
N THR A 219 4.49 5.24 7.36
CA THR A 219 4.16 6.57 7.91
C THR A 219 3.93 6.50 9.42
N LEU A 220 3.23 5.46 9.89
CA LEU A 220 2.91 5.26 11.31
C LEU A 220 4.19 5.07 12.14
N VAL A 221 5.11 4.23 11.67
CA VAL A 221 6.34 3.89 12.41
C VAL A 221 7.50 4.84 12.12
N LYS A 222 7.26 5.92 11.37
CA LYS A 222 8.28 6.92 11.06
C LYS A 222 8.86 7.51 12.34
N GLY A 223 10.19 7.42 12.48
CA GLY A 223 10.89 7.85 13.70
C GLY A 223 11.11 6.73 14.73
N GLN A 224 10.56 5.55 14.51
CA GLN A 224 11.01 4.34 15.18
C GLN A 224 12.21 3.78 14.43
N ASP A 225 13.27 3.44 15.15
CA ASP A 225 14.53 2.92 14.58
C ASP A 225 14.40 1.41 14.33
N LEU A 226 13.47 1.01 13.47
CA LEU A 226 13.26 -0.40 13.11
C LEU A 226 14.38 -0.86 12.18
N GLN A 227 15.13 -1.87 12.63
CA GLN A 227 16.18 -2.49 11.85
C GLN A 227 15.64 -3.68 11.03
N PRO A 228 16.33 -4.06 9.93
CA PRO A 228 16.03 -5.29 9.22
C PRO A 228 16.01 -6.51 10.15
N GLY A 229 14.96 -7.31 10.09
CA GLY A 229 14.74 -8.47 10.97
C GLY A 229 14.00 -8.16 12.28
N ASP A 230 13.88 -6.89 12.67
CA ASP A 230 13.07 -6.53 13.85
C ASP A 230 11.59 -6.90 13.65
N VAL A 231 10.94 -7.33 14.74
CA VAL A 231 9.50 -7.65 14.75
C VAL A 231 8.75 -6.50 15.43
N PHE A 232 7.75 -5.95 14.76
CA PHE A 232 6.94 -4.83 15.25
C PHE A 232 5.44 -4.98 14.90
N PRO A 233 4.51 -4.68 15.84
CA PRO A 233 4.76 -4.57 17.26
C PRO A 233 5.24 -5.90 17.83
N VAL A 234 6.01 -5.84 18.93
CA VAL A 234 6.45 -7.06 19.62
C VAL A 234 5.23 -7.66 20.30
N PRO A 235 4.88 -8.94 20.02
CA PRO A 235 3.76 -9.58 20.69
C PRO A 235 4.00 -9.72 22.19
N ASP A 236 2.94 -9.64 22.99
CA ASP A 236 3.02 -9.88 24.42
C ASP A 236 3.64 -11.25 24.69
N GLY A 237 4.69 -11.28 25.54
CA GLY A 237 5.43 -12.50 25.88
C GLY A 237 6.64 -12.84 24.99
N TRP A 238 7.01 -11.96 24.04
CA TRP A 238 8.22 -12.06 23.20
C TRP A 238 9.34 -11.17 23.79
N THR A 239 9.79 -11.41 25.01
CA THR A 239 10.93 -10.70 25.63
C THR A 239 12.08 -11.65 25.89
#